data_94d28c7785dfeff85cfdd36d5d53b3a1
#
_entry.id   94d28c7785dfeff85cfdd36d5d53b3a1
#
_cell.length_a   1.000
_cell.length_b   1.000
_cell.length_c   1.000
_cell.angle_alpha   90.00
_cell.angle_beta   90.00
_cell.angle_gamma   90.00
#
_symmetry.space_group_name_H-M   'P 1'
#
loop_
_entity.id
_entity.type
_entity.pdbx_description
1 polymer ?
#
loop_
_entity_poly.entity_id
_entity_poly.type
_entity_poly.pdbx_seq_one_letter_code
_entity_poly.pdbx_strand_id
1 'polypeptide(L)'
;MQLYDMPDERGHFGQFGGTFVAETLVEALDELRVMYERYRHDPEFLAEYAHDLKHFVGRPSPIYHAKRWSDKVGGAQIYLKREDLNHTGAHKVNNTVGQALLAKRMGKPRVIAETGAGQHGVATATIAARLGLECVVYMGSEDVKRQAPNVFRMKLLGATVVPVESGSKTLKDALNEAMRDWVTNVHNTFYIIGTVAGPHPYPMMVRDFQAVIGIESKQQMQEMIGRQPDAVIACVGGGSNAMGIFYPYIDVPNVRLIGVEAAGHGLETGMHAAPLTANSPIGVLHGNRTYLMQDADGQIIETHSVSAGLDYPGVGPEHAWLKDIKRAEYVAITDDEAMAAFHSLCRTEGIIPALESSHALAHAEKMARTMSKDQILLVNLSGRGDKDINTVAKLANITL
;
A
#
# COMPACT_ATOMS: atom_id res chain seq x y z
N MET A 1 20.90 -4.00 18.50
CA MET A 1 19.46 -4.25 18.31
C MET A 1 19.30 -4.63 16.86
N GLN A 2 18.88 -5.85 16.58
CA GLN A 2 18.56 -6.22 15.19
C GLN A 2 17.32 -5.44 14.79
N LEU A 3 17.34 -4.78 13.61
CA LEU A 3 16.23 -3.97 13.13
C LEU A 3 14.92 -4.78 12.93
N TYR A 4 15.06 -6.12 12.85
CA TYR A 4 13.95 -7.05 12.65
C TYR A 4 13.21 -7.49 13.91
N ASP A 5 13.63 -7.10 15.10
CA ASP A 5 12.92 -7.43 16.35
C ASP A 5 11.66 -6.55 16.57
N MET A 6 11.21 -5.87 15.52
CA MET A 6 10.00 -5.03 15.56
C MET A 6 8.81 -5.68 14.84
N PRO A 7 7.59 -5.45 15.33
CA PRO A 7 7.24 -4.71 16.56
C PRO A 7 7.56 -5.49 17.84
N ASP A 8 7.47 -4.81 18.99
CA ASP A 8 7.50 -5.46 20.28
C ASP A 8 6.23 -6.34 20.51
N GLU A 9 6.16 -7.06 21.64
CA GLU A 9 5.04 -7.94 21.98
C GLU A 9 3.69 -7.22 22.06
N ARG A 10 3.68 -5.90 22.23
CA ARG A 10 2.49 -5.04 22.27
C ARG A 10 2.18 -4.38 20.93
N GLY A 11 2.96 -4.70 19.89
CA GLY A 11 2.78 -4.16 18.56
C GLY A 11 3.36 -2.78 18.33
N HIS A 12 4.34 -2.34 19.15
CA HIS A 12 4.97 -1.04 18.99
C HIS A 12 6.26 -1.11 18.17
N PHE A 13 6.42 -0.11 17.32
CA PHE A 13 7.65 0.25 16.61
C PHE A 13 8.21 1.51 17.29
N GLY A 14 8.99 1.33 18.37
CA GLY A 14 9.38 2.44 19.25
C GLY A 14 8.16 3.08 19.91
N GLN A 15 7.89 4.36 19.64
CA GLN A 15 6.72 5.07 20.16
C GLN A 15 5.46 4.92 19.29
N PHE A 16 5.55 4.28 18.12
CA PHE A 16 4.46 4.13 17.14
C PHE A 16 3.81 2.74 17.23
N GLY A 17 2.65 2.57 16.59
CA GLY A 17 1.93 1.29 16.59
C GLY A 17 1.02 1.12 17.80
N GLY A 18 0.98 -0.09 18.33
CA GLY A 18 0.13 -0.46 19.48
C GLY A 18 -1.31 -0.80 19.07
N THR A 19 -2.19 -0.81 20.07
CA THR A 19 -3.61 -1.19 19.92
C THR A 19 -4.50 -0.18 20.65
N PHE A 20 -5.03 0.78 19.90
CA PHE A 20 -5.88 1.86 20.41
C PHE A 20 -7.30 1.70 19.86
N VAL A 21 -8.02 0.75 20.41
CA VAL A 21 -9.38 0.38 19.98
C VAL A 21 -10.36 0.39 21.16
N ALA A 22 -11.66 0.39 20.84
CA ALA A 22 -12.68 0.14 21.84
C ALA A 22 -12.57 -1.29 22.42
N GLU A 23 -12.96 -1.48 23.67
CA GLU A 23 -12.91 -2.76 24.40
C GLU A 23 -13.59 -3.90 23.63
N THR A 24 -14.62 -3.59 22.87
CA THR A 24 -15.37 -4.55 22.04
C THR A 24 -14.53 -5.24 20.94
N LEU A 25 -13.39 -4.66 20.57
CA LEU A 25 -12.48 -5.24 19.57
C LEU A 25 -11.27 -5.96 20.18
N VAL A 26 -11.04 -5.86 21.48
CA VAL A 26 -9.84 -6.43 22.12
C VAL A 26 -9.81 -7.95 21.94
N GLU A 27 -10.92 -8.64 22.22
CA GLU A 27 -11.00 -10.10 22.09
C GLU A 27 -10.76 -10.56 20.64
N ALA A 28 -11.32 -9.86 19.65
CA ALA A 28 -11.14 -10.18 18.25
C ALA A 28 -9.70 -9.99 17.78
N LEU A 29 -9.03 -8.94 18.28
CA LEU A 29 -7.62 -8.70 17.96
C LEU A 29 -6.70 -9.70 18.65
N ASP A 30 -7.03 -10.13 19.87
CA ASP A 30 -6.29 -11.19 20.56
C ASP A 30 -6.47 -12.55 19.85
N GLU A 31 -7.71 -12.89 19.43
CA GLU A 31 -7.95 -14.06 18.57
C GLU A 31 -7.10 -14.00 17.29
N LEU A 32 -7.14 -12.87 16.61
CA LEU A 32 -6.37 -12.66 15.38
C LEU A 32 -4.85 -12.80 15.63
N ARG A 33 -4.34 -12.18 16.69
CA ARG A 33 -2.91 -12.25 17.07
C ARG A 33 -2.46 -13.67 17.32
N VAL A 34 -3.23 -14.44 18.10
CA VAL A 34 -2.91 -15.85 18.42
C VAL A 34 -2.94 -16.71 17.16
N MET A 35 -3.96 -16.54 16.32
CA MET A 35 -4.09 -17.32 15.09
C MET A 35 -3.02 -16.93 14.06
N TYR A 36 -2.72 -15.64 13.92
CA TYR A 36 -1.65 -15.19 13.03
C TYR A 36 -0.28 -15.72 13.50
N GLU A 37 0.05 -15.63 14.78
CA GLU A 37 1.31 -16.16 15.33
C GLU A 37 1.44 -17.68 15.10
N ARG A 38 0.34 -18.40 15.20
CA ARG A 38 0.31 -19.84 14.89
C ARG A 38 0.60 -20.11 13.40
N TYR A 39 -0.11 -19.42 12.51
CA TYR A 39 -0.08 -19.75 11.07
C TYR A 39 1.10 -19.11 10.32
N ARG A 40 1.68 -18.03 10.78
CA ARG A 40 2.84 -17.41 10.12
C ARG A 40 4.07 -18.33 10.04
N HIS A 41 4.11 -19.38 10.85
CA HIS A 41 5.16 -20.40 10.87
C HIS A 41 4.67 -21.80 10.50
N ASP A 42 3.38 -21.96 10.20
CA ASP A 42 2.80 -23.24 9.85
C ASP A 42 3.16 -23.63 8.41
N PRO A 43 3.83 -24.80 8.21
CA PRO A 43 4.29 -25.19 6.88
C PRO A 43 3.15 -25.42 5.87
N GLU A 44 1.99 -25.93 6.32
CA GLU A 44 0.85 -26.17 5.43
C GLU A 44 0.23 -24.84 4.97
N PHE A 45 0.04 -23.89 5.90
CA PHE A 45 -0.44 -22.56 5.57
C PHE A 45 0.51 -21.83 4.60
N LEU A 46 1.82 -21.87 4.88
CA LEU A 46 2.82 -21.23 4.03
C LEU A 46 2.90 -21.89 2.64
N ALA A 47 2.73 -23.21 2.55
CA ALA A 47 2.69 -23.91 1.27
C ALA A 47 1.44 -23.57 0.46
N GLU A 48 0.25 -23.48 1.10
CA GLU A 48 -1.00 -23.04 0.45
C GLU A 48 -0.89 -21.58 -0.03
N TYR A 49 -0.36 -20.70 0.81
CA TYR A 49 -0.12 -19.29 0.45
C TYR A 49 0.86 -19.18 -0.74
N ALA A 50 1.99 -19.87 -0.69
CA ALA A 50 2.97 -19.86 -1.78
C ALA A 50 2.40 -20.45 -3.09
N HIS A 51 1.60 -21.52 -3.00
CA HIS A 51 0.89 -22.08 -4.14
C HIS A 51 -0.04 -21.06 -4.79
N ASP A 52 -0.82 -20.34 -3.98
CA ASP A 52 -1.74 -19.33 -4.48
C ASP A 52 -1.02 -18.11 -5.06
N LEU A 53 0.07 -17.67 -4.43
CA LEU A 53 0.91 -16.61 -5.00
C LEU A 53 1.44 -17.00 -6.38
N LYS A 54 1.86 -18.23 -6.56
CA LYS A 54 2.42 -18.72 -7.82
C LYS A 54 1.34 -18.94 -8.89
N HIS A 55 0.29 -19.69 -8.58
CA HIS A 55 -0.65 -20.21 -9.56
C HIS A 55 -1.90 -19.35 -9.76
N PHE A 56 -2.25 -18.52 -8.77
CA PHE A 56 -3.41 -17.64 -8.85
C PHE A 56 -3.01 -16.17 -9.03
N VAL A 57 -2.00 -15.70 -8.30
CA VAL A 57 -1.52 -14.32 -8.41
C VAL A 57 -0.58 -14.12 -9.61
N GLY A 58 0.20 -15.16 -9.97
CA GLY A 58 1.13 -15.12 -11.10
C GLY A 58 2.54 -14.68 -10.71
N ARG A 59 2.94 -14.91 -9.44
CA ARG A 59 4.28 -14.57 -8.95
C ARG A 59 5.32 -15.63 -9.35
N PRO A 60 6.63 -15.27 -9.40
CA PRO A 60 7.20 -13.96 -9.07
C PRO A 60 6.88 -12.88 -10.11
N SER A 61 6.58 -11.65 -9.64
CA SER A 61 6.50 -10.51 -10.55
C SER A 61 7.90 -10.16 -11.06
N PRO A 62 8.08 -9.81 -12.36
CA PRO A 62 9.40 -9.56 -12.91
C PRO A 62 9.97 -8.21 -12.48
N ILE A 63 11.31 -8.10 -12.52
CA ILE A 63 12.00 -6.82 -12.61
C ILE A 63 12.22 -6.48 -14.07
N TYR A 64 11.94 -5.25 -14.46
CA TYR A 64 12.09 -4.74 -15.82
C TYR A 64 13.05 -3.56 -15.85
N HIS A 65 14.09 -3.62 -16.69
CA HIS A 65 14.97 -2.49 -16.92
C HIS A 65 14.30 -1.50 -17.88
N ALA A 66 13.88 -0.34 -17.36
CA ALA A 66 13.28 0.73 -18.15
C ALA A 66 14.36 1.50 -18.92
N LYS A 67 14.97 0.81 -19.91
CA LYS A 67 16.17 1.29 -20.59
C LYS A 67 15.94 2.59 -21.36
N ARG A 68 14.87 2.67 -22.16
CA ARG A 68 14.58 3.89 -22.95
C ARG A 68 14.28 5.07 -22.04
N TRP A 69 13.62 4.81 -20.92
CA TRP A 69 13.34 5.85 -19.95
C TRP A 69 14.60 6.29 -19.22
N SER A 70 15.47 5.36 -18.81
CA SER A 70 16.78 5.66 -18.22
C SER A 70 17.66 6.49 -19.17
N ASP A 71 17.71 6.11 -20.44
CA ASP A 71 18.47 6.83 -21.48
C ASP A 71 17.93 8.26 -21.68
N LYS A 72 16.60 8.43 -21.67
CA LYS A 72 15.93 9.74 -21.79
C LYS A 72 16.16 10.65 -20.57
N VAL A 73 16.07 10.09 -19.37
CA VAL A 73 16.27 10.83 -18.11
C VAL A 73 17.72 11.22 -17.94
N GLY A 74 18.63 10.34 -18.28
CA GLY A 74 20.07 10.45 -18.03
C GLY A 74 20.43 10.06 -16.59
N GLY A 75 21.73 9.78 -16.34
CA GLY A 75 22.21 9.35 -15.01
C GLY A 75 21.90 7.89 -14.69
N ALA A 76 21.41 7.60 -13.48
CA ALA A 76 21.22 6.24 -12.99
C ALA A 76 20.29 5.38 -13.86
N GLN A 77 20.52 4.07 -13.84
CA GLN A 77 19.65 3.09 -14.48
C GLN A 77 18.41 2.81 -13.62
N ILE A 78 17.24 2.85 -14.24
CA ILE A 78 15.95 2.67 -13.53
C ILE A 78 15.39 1.28 -13.85
N TYR A 79 15.14 0.52 -12.79
CA TYR A 79 14.50 -0.79 -12.84
C TYR A 79 13.15 -0.72 -12.14
N LEU A 80 12.16 -1.43 -12.69
CA LEU A 80 10.79 -1.46 -12.17
C LEU A 80 10.46 -2.85 -11.64
N LYS A 81 10.09 -2.98 -10.38
CA LYS A 81 9.45 -4.19 -9.85
C LYS A 81 7.97 -4.15 -10.25
N ARG A 82 7.55 -5.07 -11.11
CA ARG A 82 6.31 -5.04 -11.88
C ARG A 82 5.13 -5.66 -11.11
N GLU A 83 4.74 -5.07 -9.97
CA GLU A 83 3.54 -5.50 -9.21
C GLU A 83 2.22 -5.20 -9.95
N ASP A 84 2.25 -4.35 -10.96
CA ASP A 84 1.16 -4.08 -11.90
C ASP A 84 0.76 -5.30 -12.75
N LEU A 85 1.64 -6.29 -12.89
CA LEU A 85 1.38 -7.52 -13.64
C LEU A 85 0.72 -8.63 -12.81
N ASN A 86 0.60 -8.47 -11.51
CA ASN A 86 -0.10 -9.43 -10.68
C ASN A 86 -1.57 -9.53 -11.07
N HIS A 87 -2.19 -10.68 -10.79
CA HIS A 87 -3.64 -10.80 -10.85
C HIS A 87 -4.30 -9.66 -10.05
N THR A 88 -5.38 -9.07 -10.55
CA THR A 88 -6.02 -7.82 -10.10
C THR A 88 -5.31 -6.51 -10.49
N GLY A 89 -4.04 -6.56 -10.92
CA GLY A 89 -3.30 -5.42 -11.46
C GLY A 89 -2.58 -4.56 -10.42
N ALA A 90 -2.32 -5.08 -9.23
CA ALA A 90 -1.58 -4.38 -8.17
C ALA A 90 -1.03 -5.34 -7.11
N HIS A 91 -0.17 -4.82 -6.21
CA HIS A 91 0.40 -5.54 -5.07
C HIS A 91 -0.62 -6.00 -4.01
N LYS A 92 -1.81 -5.41 -3.97
CA LYS A 92 -2.82 -5.67 -2.92
C LYS A 92 -3.20 -7.14 -2.79
N VAL A 93 -3.20 -7.87 -3.89
CA VAL A 93 -3.57 -9.30 -3.92
C VAL A 93 -2.66 -10.16 -3.05
N ASN A 94 -1.38 -9.82 -2.88
CA ASN A 94 -0.45 -10.57 -2.04
C ASN A 94 -0.97 -10.67 -0.60
N ASN A 95 -1.36 -9.53 -0.05
CA ASN A 95 -1.89 -9.40 1.30
C ASN A 95 -3.28 -10.04 1.44
N THR A 96 -4.18 -9.78 0.48
CA THR A 96 -5.57 -10.29 0.60
C THR A 96 -5.63 -11.81 0.51
N VAL A 97 -4.75 -12.46 -0.25
CA VAL A 97 -4.63 -13.93 -0.25
C VAL A 97 -4.27 -14.44 1.14
N GLY A 98 -3.23 -13.88 1.77
CA GLY A 98 -2.81 -14.31 3.11
C GLY A 98 -3.89 -14.11 4.17
N GLN A 99 -4.50 -12.93 4.22
CA GLN A 99 -5.55 -12.63 5.17
C GLN A 99 -6.83 -13.46 4.95
N ALA A 100 -7.23 -13.71 3.70
CA ALA A 100 -8.41 -14.52 3.41
C ALA A 100 -8.21 -16.01 3.74
N LEU A 101 -7.01 -16.54 3.52
CA LEU A 101 -6.64 -17.88 3.98
C LEU A 101 -6.69 -17.97 5.51
N LEU A 102 -6.20 -16.93 6.21
CA LEU A 102 -6.27 -16.87 7.67
C LEU A 102 -7.73 -16.80 8.14
N ALA A 103 -8.57 -15.95 7.52
CA ALA A 103 -10.01 -15.88 7.82
C ALA A 103 -10.69 -17.25 7.70
N LYS A 104 -10.36 -18.02 6.66
CA LYS A 104 -10.86 -19.38 6.46
C LYS A 104 -10.40 -20.33 7.58
N ARG A 105 -9.13 -20.25 8.00
CA ARG A 105 -8.59 -21.03 9.15
C ARG A 105 -9.27 -20.66 10.48
N MET A 106 -9.69 -19.40 10.62
CA MET A 106 -10.44 -18.92 11.78
C MET A 106 -11.95 -19.24 11.71
N GLY A 107 -12.42 -19.91 10.64
CA GLY A 107 -13.83 -20.25 10.47
C GLY A 107 -14.76 -19.05 10.24
N LYS A 108 -14.22 -17.90 9.81
CA LYS A 108 -15.02 -16.70 9.52
C LYS A 108 -15.62 -16.81 8.11
N PRO A 109 -16.97 -16.90 7.98
CA PRO A 109 -17.61 -17.07 6.66
C PRO A 109 -17.73 -15.74 5.87
N ARG A 110 -17.53 -14.61 6.52
CA ARG A 110 -17.68 -13.28 5.98
C ARG A 110 -16.39 -12.48 6.11
N VAL A 111 -16.04 -11.73 5.06
CA VAL A 111 -14.93 -10.78 5.07
C VAL A 111 -15.44 -9.39 4.71
N ILE A 112 -14.84 -8.38 5.34
CA ILE A 112 -15.06 -6.98 5.00
C ILE A 112 -13.74 -6.31 4.64
N ALA A 113 -13.82 -5.25 3.86
CA ALA A 113 -12.66 -4.41 3.51
C ALA A 113 -13.08 -2.96 3.32
N GLU A 114 -12.13 -2.06 3.50
CA GLU A 114 -12.18 -0.69 3.05
C GLU A 114 -11.50 -0.53 1.70
N THR A 115 -11.83 0.51 0.94
CA THR A 115 -11.06 0.83 -0.27
C THR A 115 -11.22 2.31 -0.65
N GLY A 116 -10.14 2.94 -1.15
CA GLY A 116 -10.14 4.26 -1.78
C GLY A 116 -10.09 4.12 -3.30
N ALA A 117 -8.93 3.85 -3.87
CA ALA A 117 -8.74 3.62 -5.31
C ALA A 117 -9.46 2.37 -5.87
N GLY A 118 -10.06 1.56 -5.01
CA GLY A 118 -10.77 0.34 -5.41
C GLY A 118 -9.89 -0.90 -5.57
N GLN A 119 -8.58 -0.78 -5.62
CA GLN A 119 -7.67 -1.92 -5.85
C GLN A 119 -7.69 -2.93 -4.69
N HIS A 120 -7.75 -2.46 -3.44
CA HIS A 120 -7.88 -3.35 -2.30
C HIS A 120 -9.24 -4.07 -2.28
N GLY A 121 -10.32 -3.33 -2.55
CA GLY A 121 -11.66 -3.91 -2.67
C GLY A 121 -11.75 -4.97 -3.76
N VAL A 122 -11.19 -4.72 -4.94
CA VAL A 122 -11.12 -5.71 -6.03
C VAL A 122 -10.30 -6.93 -5.62
N ALA A 123 -9.15 -6.75 -4.97
CA ALA A 123 -8.32 -7.88 -4.52
C ALA A 123 -9.05 -8.72 -3.46
N THR A 124 -9.73 -8.06 -2.51
CA THR A 124 -10.54 -8.75 -1.48
C THR A 124 -11.72 -9.50 -2.11
N ALA A 125 -12.49 -8.85 -2.98
CA ALA A 125 -13.60 -9.49 -3.69
C ALA A 125 -13.13 -10.70 -4.51
N THR A 126 -11.97 -10.59 -5.17
CA THR A 126 -11.37 -11.66 -5.98
C THR A 126 -11.07 -12.91 -5.13
N ILE A 127 -10.39 -12.73 -4.01
CA ILE A 127 -10.03 -13.88 -3.17
C ILE A 127 -11.25 -14.42 -2.39
N ALA A 128 -12.16 -13.57 -1.99
CA ALA A 128 -13.40 -13.97 -1.34
C ALA A 128 -14.26 -14.85 -2.27
N ALA A 129 -14.43 -14.44 -3.53
CA ALA A 129 -15.12 -15.26 -4.55
C ALA A 129 -14.47 -16.63 -4.72
N ARG A 130 -13.12 -16.68 -4.80
CA ARG A 130 -12.39 -17.93 -4.94
C ARG A 130 -12.54 -18.87 -3.74
N LEU A 131 -12.59 -18.32 -2.51
CA LEU A 131 -12.67 -19.09 -1.28
C LEU A 131 -14.11 -19.35 -0.79
N GLY A 132 -15.13 -18.82 -1.50
CA GLY A 132 -16.54 -18.96 -1.14
C GLY A 132 -16.92 -18.15 0.13
N LEU A 133 -16.28 -16.99 0.35
CA LEU A 133 -16.57 -16.10 1.47
C LEU A 133 -17.53 -15.00 1.06
N GLU A 134 -18.47 -14.64 1.93
CA GLU A 134 -19.26 -13.42 1.78
C GLU A 134 -18.32 -12.21 1.85
N CYS A 135 -18.50 -11.23 0.95
CA CYS A 135 -17.62 -10.08 0.87
C CYS A 135 -18.40 -8.77 0.86
N VAL A 136 -18.09 -7.87 1.80
CA VAL A 136 -18.62 -6.50 1.82
C VAL A 136 -17.45 -5.51 1.76
N VAL A 137 -17.53 -4.54 0.85
CA VAL A 137 -16.48 -3.53 0.66
C VAL A 137 -17.07 -2.13 0.91
N TYR A 138 -16.48 -1.42 1.87
CA TYR A 138 -16.81 -0.03 2.17
C TYR A 138 -15.94 0.90 1.33
N MET A 139 -16.56 1.88 0.68
CA MET A 139 -15.89 2.82 -0.21
C MET A 139 -16.54 4.19 -0.11
N GLY A 140 -15.77 5.25 0.08
CA GLY A 140 -16.28 6.61 0.10
C GLY A 140 -17.03 6.95 -1.17
N SER A 141 -18.17 7.66 -1.09
CA SER A 141 -19.03 7.91 -2.25
C SER A 141 -18.35 8.78 -3.32
N GLU A 142 -17.39 9.62 -2.95
CA GLU A 142 -16.54 10.33 -3.92
C GLU A 142 -15.59 9.39 -4.67
N ASP A 143 -15.01 8.42 -3.94
CA ASP A 143 -14.16 7.40 -4.55
C ASP A 143 -14.95 6.43 -5.44
N VAL A 144 -16.19 6.09 -5.06
CA VAL A 144 -17.12 5.29 -5.91
C VAL A 144 -17.30 5.94 -7.27
N LYS A 145 -17.46 7.27 -7.33
CA LYS A 145 -17.60 8.02 -8.59
C LYS A 145 -16.30 8.03 -9.38
N ARG A 146 -15.18 8.31 -8.71
CA ARG A 146 -13.84 8.39 -9.33
C ARG A 146 -13.38 7.06 -9.91
N GLN A 147 -13.76 5.95 -9.28
CA GLN A 147 -13.24 4.59 -9.55
C GLN A 147 -14.36 3.61 -9.95
N ALA A 148 -15.36 4.07 -10.69
CA ALA A 148 -16.51 3.27 -11.14
C ALA A 148 -16.14 1.93 -11.82
N PRO A 149 -15.06 1.80 -12.63
CA PRO A 149 -14.66 0.51 -13.18
C PRO A 149 -14.29 -0.52 -12.12
N ASN A 150 -13.62 -0.12 -11.03
CA ASN A 150 -13.28 -1.03 -9.93
C ASN A 150 -14.53 -1.40 -9.12
N VAL A 151 -15.47 -0.47 -8.93
CA VAL A 151 -16.77 -0.77 -8.29
C VAL A 151 -17.52 -1.85 -9.08
N PHE A 152 -17.55 -1.73 -10.39
CA PHE A 152 -18.18 -2.73 -11.26
C PHE A 152 -17.48 -4.08 -11.17
N ARG A 153 -16.13 -4.11 -11.16
CA ARG A 153 -15.37 -5.35 -10.99
C ARG A 153 -15.68 -6.05 -9.65
N MET A 154 -15.76 -5.31 -8.54
CA MET A 154 -16.15 -5.86 -7.24
C MET A 154 -17.55 -6.50 -7.28
N LYS A 155 -18.52 -5.84 -7.91
CA LYS A 155 -19.88 -6.38 -8.07
C LYS A 155 -19.91 -7.63 -8.96
N LEU A 156 -19.14 -7.67 -10.05
CA LEU A 156 -19.00 -8.86 -10.89
C LEU A 156 -18.43 -10.06 -10.12
N LEU A 157 -17.56 -9.81 -9.15
CA LEU A 157 -16.97 -10.82 -8.27
C LEU A 157 -17.89 -11.24 -7.11
N GLY A 158 -19.11 -10.71 -7.06
CA GLY A 158 -20.11 -11.05 -6.04
C GLY A 158 -20.01 -10.26 -4.73
N ALA A 159 -19.14 -9.28 -4.64
CA ALA A 159 -19.04 -8.44 -3.45
C ALA A 159 -20.17 -7.38 -3.40
N THR A 160 -20.63 -7.09 -2.19
CA THR A 160 -21.49 -5.95 -1.90
C THR A 160 -20.60 -4.72 -1.69
N VAL A 161 -20.80 -3.66 -2.48
CA VAL A 161 -20.09 -2.38 -2.29
C VAL A 161 -21.03 -1.40 -1.60
N VAL A 162 -20.62 -0.92 -0.42
CA VAL A 162 -21.38 0.03 0.40
C VAL A 162 -20.77 1.42 0.26
N PRO A 163 -21.45 2.38 -0.39
CA PRO A 163 -20.99 3.76 -0.43
C PRO A 163 -21.08 4.42 0.94
N VAL A 164 -20.02 5.11 1.35
CA VAL A 164 -19.96 5.84 2.61
C VAL A 164 -20.15 7.32 2.36
N GLU A 165 -21.22 7.90 2.95
CA GLU A 165 -21.63 9.29 2.74
C GLU A 165 -21.17 10.24 3.87
N SER A 166 -20.54 9.72 4.94
CA SER A 166 -20.06 10.51 6.06
C SER A 166 -18.70 11.14 5.78
N GLY A 167 -18.38 12.22 6.48
CA GLY A 167 -17.09 12.91 6.44
C GLY A 167 -16.70 13.42 5.04
N SER A 168 -15.42 13.26 4.68
CA SER A 168 -14.89 13.61 3.37
C SER A 168 -15.33 12.66 2.25
N LYS A 169 -16.02 11.56 2.58
CA LYS A 169 -16.50 10.53 1.65
C LYS A 169 -15.38 9.83 0.88
N THR A 170 -14.22 9.67 1.52
CA THR A 170 -13.01 9.06 0.97
C THR A 170 -12.54 7.87 1.82
N LEU A 171 -11.33 7.38 1.58
CA LEU A 171 -10.74 6.20 2.22
C LEU A 171 -10.80 6.23 3.75
N LYS A 172 -10.55 7.40 4.39
CA LYS A 172 -10.59 7.53 5.86
C LYS A 172 -11.98 7.14 6.42
N ASP A 173 -13.04 7.61 5.78
CA ASP A 173 -14.40 7.36 6.24
C ASP A 173 -14.86 5.93 5.92
N ALA A 174 -14.36 5.35 4.80
CA ALA A 174 -14.55 3.94 4.48
C ALA A 174 -13.93 3.03 5.57
N LEU A 175 -12.74 3.35 6.07
CA LEU A 175 -12.11 2.66 7.22
C LEU A 175 -12.97 2.74 8.48
N ASN A 176 -13.48 3.93 8.80
CA ASN A 176 -14.35 4.14 9.96
C ASN A 176 -15.61 3.26 9.88
N GLU A 177 -16.24 3.18 8.71
CA GLU A 177 -17.47 2.39 8.54
C GLU A 177 -17.18 0.88 8.57
N ALA A 178 -16.08 0.43 7.95
CA ALA A 178 -15.64 -0.96 8.05
C ALA A 178 -15.37 -1.37 9.50
N MET A 179 -14.75 -0.49 10.30
CA MET A 179 -14.53 -0.77 11.74
C MET A 179 -15.85 -0.83 12.52
N ARG A 180 -16.87 -0.02 12.20
CA ARG A 180 -18.20 -0.10 12.84
C ARG A 180 -18.90 -1.42 12.51
N ASP A 181 -18.86 -1.85 11.25
CA ASP A 181 -19.37 -3.17 10.86
C ASP A 181 -18.64 -4.28 11.62
N TRP A 182 -17.29 -4.20 11.68
CA TRP A 182 -16.51 -5.22 12.36
C TRP A 182 -16.88 -5.35 13.84
N VAL A 183 -17.01 -4.23 14.58
CA VAL A 183 -17.50 -4.23 15.97
C VAL A 183 -18.84 -4.94 16.10
N THR A 184 -19.74 -4.70 15.15
CA THR A 184 -21.10 -5.28 15.17
C THR A 184 -21.11 -6.78 14.89
N ASN A 185 -20.22 -7.24 14.00
CA ASN A 185 -20.26 -8.59 13.43
C ASN A 185 -18.98 -9.40 13.71
N VAL A 186 -18.26 -9.08 14.77
CA VAL A 186 -16.92 -9.62 15.09
C VAL A 186 -16.86 -11.14 15.15
N HIS A 187 -17.94 -11.81 15.56
CA HIS A 187 -17.97 -13.26 15.73
C HIS A 187 -17.88 -14.04 14.40
N ASN A 188 -18.45 -13.52 13.32
CA ASN A 188 -18.52 -14.20 12.03
C ASN A 188 -17.75 -13.48 10.92
N THR A 189 -17.15 -12.35 11.20
CA THR A 189 -16.55 -11.46 10.20
C THR A 189 -15.07 -11.26 10.46
N PHE A 190 -14.27 -11.39 9.40
CA PHE A 190 -12.86 -11.04 9.39
C PHE A 190 -12.68 -9.71 8.63
N TYR A 191 -11.98 -8.75 9.23
CA TYR A 191 -11.64 -7.51 8.55
C TYR A 191 -10.31 -7.67 7.82
N ILE A 192 -10.34 -7.62 6.48
CA ILE A 192 -9.14 -7.63 5.64
C ILE A 192 -8.65 -6.19 5.45
N ILE A 193 -7.67 -5.77 6.24
CA ILE A 193 -7.08 -4.42 6.12
C ILE A 193 -6.11 -4.36 4.94
N GLY A 194 -6.24 -3.31 4.12
CA GLY A 194 -5.50 -3.16 2.86
C GLY A 194 -4.13 -2.50 2.97
N THR A 195 -3.72 -2.06 4.16
CA THR A 195 -2.46 -1.35 4.35
C THR A 195 -1.76 -1.73 5.65
N VAL A 196 -0.51 -1.29 5.84
CA VAL A 196 0.30 -1.52 7.06
C VAL A 196 -0.06 -0.57 8.20
N ALA A 197 -1.33 -0.17 8.29
CA ALA A 197 -1.90 0.62 9.38
C ALA A 197 -2.94 -0.22 10.13
N GLY A 198 -3.51 0.36 11.18
CA GLY A 198 -4.48 -0.33 12.03
C GLY A 198 -3.86 -0.85 13.34
N PRO A 199 -4.69 -1.41 14.23
CA PRO A 199 -4.22 -1.96 15.50
C PRO A 199 -3.34 -3.20 15.28
N HIS A 200 -2.41 -3.46 16.21
CA HIS A 200 -1.67 -4.73 16.19
C HIS A 200 -2.65 -5.93 16.23
N PRO A 201 -2.45 -6.99 15.40
CA PRO A 201 -1.24 -7.33 14.63
C PRO A 201 -1.24 -6.86 13.16
N TYR A 202 -2.21 -6.07 12.71
CA TYR A 202 -2.36 -5.73 11.28
C TYR A 202 -1.11 -5.15 10.62
N PRO A 203 -0.39 -4.16 11.19
CA PRO A 203 0.80 -3.62 10.53
C PRO A 203 1.86 -4.69 10.23
N MET A 204 2.12 -5.57 11.20
CA MET A 204 3.06 -6.69 11.06
C MET A 204 2.56 -7.72 10.05
N MET A 205 1.31 -8.14 10.16
CA MET A 205 0.71 -9.17 9.30
C MET A 205 0.69 -8.73 7.82
N VAL A 206 0.26 -7.49 7.55
CA VAL A 206 0.24 -6.95 6.19
C VAL A 206 1.65 -6.81 5.63
N ARG A 207 2.61 -6.33 6.43
CA ARG A 207 4.03 -6.29 6.06
C ARG A 207 4.53 -7.68 5.63
N ASP A 208 4.31 -8.68 6.45
CA ASP A 208 4.82 -10.03 6.23
C ASP A 208 4.25 -10.63 4.92
N PHE A 209 2.95 -10.45 4.64
CA PHE A 209 2.35 -10.87 3.37
C PHE A 209 2.81 -10.04 2.16
N GLN A 210 3.22 -8.81 2.35
CA GLN A 210 3.77 -7.98 1.28
C GLN A 210 5.29 -8.17 1.09
N ALA A 211 5.99 -8.73 2.07
CA ALA A 211 7.45 -8.89 2.03
C ALA A 211 7.96 -9.72 0.83
N VAL A 212 7.11 -10.54 0.25
CA VAL A 212 7.39 -11.29 -0.99
C VAL A 212 7.92 -10.38 -2.11
N ILE A 213 7.48 -9.11 -2.16
CA ILE A 213 7.93 -8.12 -3.15
C ILE A 213 9.45 -7.91 -3.03
N GLY A 214 9.92 -7.60 -1.83
CA GLY A 214 11.34 -7.34 -1.58
C GLY A 214 12.20 -8.61 -1.58
N ILE A 215 11.66 -9.74 -1.11
CA ILE A 215 12.35 -11.05 -1.13
C ILE A 215 12.69 -11.41 -2.59
N GLU A 216 11.70 -11.39 -3.47
CA GLU A 216 11.90 -11.64 -4.90
C GLU A 216 12.85 -10.60 -5.53
N SER A 217 12.69 -9.33 -5.15
CA SER A 217 13.53 -8.25 -5.69
C SER A 217 15.01 -8.45 -5.39
N LYS A 218 15.37 -8.85 -4.16
CA LYS A 218 16.76 -9.15 -3.79
C LYS A 218 17.36 -10.28 -4.62
N GLN A 219 16.59 -11.34 -4.81
CA GLN A 219 17.02 -12.47 -5.63
C GLN A 219 17.18 -12.05 -7.10
N GLN A 220 16.17 -11.42 -7.67
CA GLN A 220 16.15 -11.02 -9.08
C GLN A 220 17.25 -9.99 -9.40
N MET A 221 17.52 -9.01 -8.52
CA MET A 221 18.62 -8.06 -8.70
C MET A 221 19.98 -8.77 -8.70
N GLN A 222 20.16 -9.73 -7.79
CA GLN A 222 21.39 -10.53 -7.76
C GLN A 222 21.56 -11.38 -9.02
N GLU A 223 20.48 -12.00 -9.52
CA GLU A 223 20.51 -12.84 -10.75
C GLU A 223 20.75 -11.99 -12.01
N MET A 224 20.11 -10.81 -12.12
CA MET A 224 20.16 -9.99 -13.33
C MET A 224 21.43 -9.15 -13.43
N ILE A 225 21.97 -8.66 -12.32
CA ILE A 225 22.98 -7.60 -12.29
C ILE A 225 24.18 -7.98 -11.42
N GLY A 226 24.07 -9.00 -10.58
CA GLY A 226 25.14 -9.44 -9.67
C GLY A 226 25.29 -8.56 -8.42
N ARG A 227 24.41 -7.58 -8.20
CA ARG A 227 24.41 -6.71 -7.00
C ARG A 227 23.04 -6.17 -6.66
N GLN A 228 22.92 -5.59 -5.47
CA GLN A 228 21.70 -4.89 -5.06
C GLN A 228 21.66 -3.45 -5.61
N PRO A 229 20.47 -2.81 -5.68
CA PRO A 229 20.35 -1.43 -6.14
C PRO A 229 20.97 -0.45 -5.16
N ASP A 230 21.30 0.76 -5.62
CA ASP A 230 21.77 1.85 -4.76
C ASP A 230 20.61 2.46 -3.95
N ALA A 231 19.41 2.45 -4.51
CA ALA A 231 18.19 2.84 -3.80
C ALA A 231 16.97 2.05 -4.23
N VAL A 232 16.06 1.82 -3.28
CA VAL A 232 14.72 1.28 -3.49
C VAL A 232 13.72 2.39 -3.22
N ILE A 233 12.81 2.63 -4.19
CA ILE A 233 11.85 3.72 -4.17
C ILE A 233 10.43 3.17 -4.27
N ALA A 234 9.52 3.64 -3.42
CA ALA A 234 8.11 3.26 -3.48
C ALA A 234 7.20 4.39 -3.00
N CYS A 235 5.98 4.48 -3.55
CA CYS A 235 4.99 5.45 -3.08
C CYS A 235 4.43 5.05 -1.71
N VAL A 236 4.05 6.05 -0.91
CA VAL A 236 3.55 5.87 0.45
C VAL A 236 2.25 6.66 0.63
N GLY A 237 1.14 5.92 0.80
CA GLY A 237 -0.08 6.39 1.43
C GLY A 237 -0.13 5.77 2.82
N GLY A 238 -0.92 4.71 3.04
CA GLY A 238 -0.74 3.85 4.22
C GLY A 238 0.58 3.09 4.21
N GLY A 239 1.15 2.79 3.04
CA GLY A 239 2.52 2.35 2.85
C GLY A 239 2.75 0.85 2.68
N SER A 240 1.73 0.04 2.36
CA SER A 240 1.90 -1.43 2.28
C SER A 240 2.82 -1.88 1.15
N ASN A 241 2.76 -1.26 -0.03
CA ASN A 241 3.67 -1.59 -1.12
C ASN A 241 5.12 -1.23 -0.79
N ALA A 242 5.32 -0.07 -0.17
CA ALA A 242 6.64 0.39 0.25
C ALA A 242 7.21 -0.52 1.34
N MET A 243 6.43 -0.85 2.37
CA MET A 243 6.89 -1.76 3.41
C MET A 243 7.21 -3.14 2.85
N GLY A 244 6.41 -3.65 1.91
CA GLY A 244 6.65 -4.95 1.28
C GLY A 244 7.99 -5.03 0.56
N ILE A 245 8.38 -3.97 -0.17
CA ILE A 245 9.68 -3.95 -0.83
C ILE A 245 10.82 -3.54 0.11
N PHE A 246 10.58 -2.66 1.10
CA PHE A 246 11.60 -2.17 2.03
C PHE A 246 12.02 -3.22 3.07
N TYR A 247 11.07 -3.99 3.60
CA TYR A 247 11.30 -4.86 4.74
C TYR A 247 12.51 -5.80 4.56
N PRO A 248 12.66 -6.54 3.45
CA PRO A 248 13.85 -7.35 3.22
C PRO A 248 15.16 -6.56 3.00
N TYR A 249 15.07 -5.25 2.73
CA TYR A 249 16.25 -4.38 2.57
C TYR A 249 16.62 -3.58 3.82
N ILE A 250 15.85 -3.66 4.90
CA ILE A 250 16.12 -2.90 6.13
C ILE A 250 17.55 -3.20 6.66
N ASP A 251 17.96 -4.46 6.62
CA ASP A 251 19.29 -4.89 7.07
C ASP A 251 20.39 -4.82 5.97
N VAL A 252 20.11 -4.15 4.86
CA VAL A 252 21.10 -3.92 3.80
C VAL A 252 21.54 -2.45 3.83
N PRO A 253 22.56 -2.09 4.61
CA PRO A 253 22.86 -0.69 4.96
C PRO A 253 23.23 0.18 3.77
N ASN A 254 23.79 -0.42 2.71
CA ASN A 254 24.21 0.30 1.50
C ASN A 254 23.08 0.56 0.50
N VAL A 255 21.88 0.07 0.77
CA VAL A 255 20.68 0.35 -0.05
C VAL A 255 19.85 1.43 0.64
N ARG A 256 19.70 2.58 -0.01
CA ARG A 256 18.81 3.64 0.46
C ARG A 256 17.35 3.22 0.27
N LEU A 257 16.50 3.53 1.26
CA LEU A 257 15.06 3.30 1.19
C LEU A 257 14.35 4.65 1.12
N ILE A 258 13.57 4.88 0.08
CA ILE A 258 12.95 6.18 -0.18
C ILE A 258 11.45 6.01 -0.37
N GLY A 259 10.67 6.48 0.60
CA GLY A 259 9.22 6.58 0.54
C GLY A 259 8.78 7.89 -0.09
N VAL A 260 7.86 7.83 -1.04
CA VAL A 260 7.38 9.00 -1.77
C VAL A 260 5.90 9.24 -1.46
N GLU A 261 5.62 10.33 -0.75
CA GLU A 261 4.27 10.76 -0.38
C GLU A 261 3.68 11.73 -1.42
N ALA A 262 2.38 11.99 -1.33
CA ALA A 262 1.69 12.94 -2.21
C ALA A 262 1.74 14.37 -1.65
N ALA A 263 2.46 15.26 -2.31
CA ALA A 263 2.45 16.69 -2.01
C ALA A 263 1.20 17.41 -2.54
N GLY A 264 0.32 16.73 -3.28
CA GLY A 264 -0.89 17.34 -3.82
C GLY A 264 -0.60 18.61 -4.62
N HIS A 265 -1.14 19.73 -4.14
CA HIS A 265 -0.91 21.08 -4.72
C HIS A 265 0.33 21.78 -4.16
N GLY A 266 1.12 21.12 -3.31
CA GLY A 266 2.27 21.66 -2.60
C GLY A 266 2.09 21.60 -1.08
N LEU A 267 3.16 21.26 -0.36
CA LEU A 267 3.10 21.13 1.12
C LEU A 267 2.67 22.45 1.80
N GLU A 268 3.09 23.58 1.25
CA GLU A 268 2.79 24.92 1.74
C GLU A 268 1.31 25.32 1.60
N THR A 269 0.56 24.63 0.74
CA THR A 269 -0.86 24.91 0.54
C THR A 269 -1.77 24.26 1.58
N GLY A 270 -1.24 23.27 2.32
CA GLY A 270 -2.03 22.39 3.20
C GLY A 270 -2.86 21.34 2.44
N MET A 271 -2.94 21.42 1.10
CA MET A 271 -3.66 20.49 0.24
C MET A 271 -2.72 19.37 -0.23
N HIS A 272 -2.39 18.46 0.70
CA HIS A 272 -1.47 17.33 0.46
C HIS A 272 -1.85 16.12 1.33
N ALA A 273 -1.15 15.00 1.15
CA ALA A 273 -1.28 13.78 1.95
C ALA A 273 0.13 13.23 2.29
N ALA A 274 0.95 14.05 2.93
CA ALA A 274 2.37 13.77 3.19
C ALA A 274 2.72 13.96 4.68
N PRO A 275 2.14 13.15 5.60
CA PRO A 275 2.34 13.32 7.03
C PRO A 275 3.80 13.19 7.48
N LEU A 276 4.60 12.33 6.84
CA LEU A 276 6.00 12.15 7.19
C LEU A 276 6.86 13.32 6.69
N THR A 277 6.72 13.69 5.42
CA THR A 277 7.52 14.77 4.82
C THR A 277 7.20 16.14 5.43
N ALA A 278 5.94 16.40 5.74
CA ALA A 278 5.49 17.63 6.40
C ALA A 278 5.81 17.66 7.91
N ASN A 279 6.37 16.59 8.48
CA ASN A 279 6.60 16.47 9.93
C ASN A 279 5.33 16.73 10.75
N SER A 280 4.21 16.15 10.34
CA SER A 280 2.94 16.25 11.05
C SER A 280 3.06 15.80 12.51
N PRO A 281 2.20 16.26 13.42
CA PRO A 281 2.21 15.78 14.80
C PRO A 281 1.92 14.28 14.90
N ILE A 282 2.23 13.69 16.06
CA ILE A 282 1.94 12.28 16.35
C ILE A 282 0.54 12.21 16.96
N GLY A 283 -0.28 11.29 16.47
CA GLY A 283 -1.63 11.06 16.95
C GLY A 283 -2.05 9.59 16.81
N VAL A 284 -3.30 9.30 17.15
CA VAL A 284 -3.91 7.98 17.00
C VAL A 284 -4.95 8.03 15.89
N LEU A 285 -4.83 7.14 14.93
CA LEU A 285 -5.80 6.99 13.84
C LEU A 285 -6.00 5.50 13.54
N HIS A 286 -7.25 5.08 13.38
CA HIS A 286 -7.63 3.71 13.03
C HIS A 286 -6.95 2.63 13.89
N GLY A 287 -6.79 2.92 15.20
CA GLY A 287 -6.29 1.96 16.17
C GLY A 287 -4.79 1.86 16.32
N ASN A 288 -3.99 2.72 15.69
CA ASN A 288 -2.54 2.79 15.88
C ASN A 288 -2.05 4.23 16.04
N ARG A 289 -0.91 4.38 16.70
CA ARG A 289 -0.21 5.67 16.88
C ARG A 289 0.80 5.88 15.77
N THR A 290 0.73 7.04 15.12
CA THR A 290 1.59 7.36 13.97
C THR A 290 1.69 8.87 13.75
N TYR A 291 2.45 9.32 12.74
CA TYR A 291 2.37 10.68 12.20
C TYR A 291 1.00 10.90 11.56
N LEU A 292 0.34 11.99 11.91
CA LEU A 292 -1.05 12.25 11.56
C LEU A 292 -1.27 13.72 11.20
N MET A 293 -1.87 13.97 10.05
CA MET A 293 -2.31 15.32 9.67
C MET A 293 -3.52 15.71 10.51
N GLN A 294 -3.29 16.51 11.53
CA GLN A 294 -4.29 17.00 12.47
C GLN A 294 -3.99 18.47 12.85
N ASP A 295 -5.04 19.21 13.20
CA ASP A 295 -4.94 20.57 13.69
C ASP A 295 -4.55 20.63 15.18
N ALA A 296 -4.51 21.85 15.74
CA ALA A 296 -4.15 22.09 17.14
C ALA A 296 -5.14 21.46 18.14
N ASP A 297 -6.39 21.26 17.72
CA ASP A 297 -7.46 20.64 18.52
C ASP A 297 -7.52 19.12 18.33
N GLY A 298 -6.58 18.55 17.54
CA GLY A 298 -6.52 17.11 17.26
C GLY A 298 -7.52 16.63 16.20
N GLN A 299 -8.18 17.56 15.48
CA GLN A 299 -9.08 17.18 14.39
C GLN A 299 -8.28 16.84 13.14
N ILE A 300 -8.69 15.80 12.45
CA ILE A 300 -8.02 15.35 11.23
C ILE A 300 -8.23 16.38 10.13
N ILE A 301 -7.13 16.83 9.53
CA ILE A 301 -7.12 17.73 8.38
C ILE A 301 -7.52 16.95 7.15
N GLU A 302 -8.37 17.53 6.30
CA GLU A 302 -8.71 16.97 5.00
C GLU A 302 -7.48 16.92 4.11
N THR A 303 -7.23 15.77 3.52
CA THR A 303 -6.08 15.53 2.64
C THR A 303 -6.43 15.72 1.17
N HIS A 304 -5.42 15.86 0.33
CA HIS A 304 -5.58 15.90 -1.11
C HIS A 304 -4.46 15.17 -1.84
N SER A 305 -4.84 14.38 -2.83
CA SER A 305 -3.96 13.77 -3.83
C SER A 305 -4.76 13.49 -5.11
N VAL A 306 -4.13 13.67 -6.27
CA VAL A 306 -4.67 13.20 -7.57
C VAL A 306 -4.88 11.68 -7.56
N SER A 307 -4.14 10.98 -6.73
CA SER A 307 -4.22 9.54 -6.52
C SER A 307 -5.08 9.21 -5.30
N ALA A 308 -6.23 8.59 -5.49
CA ALA A 308 -7.12 8.17 -4.41
C ALA A 308 -6.45 7.19 -3.41
N GLY A 309 -5.47 6.40 -3.86
CA GLY A 309 -4.75 5.45 -2.99
C GLY A 309 -3.70 6.09 -2.10
N LEU A 310 -3.31 7.35 -2.34
CA LEU A 310 -2.41 8.12 -1.48
C LEU A 310 -3.14 9.19 -0.66
N ASP A 311 -4.43 9.38 -0.87
CA ASP A 311 -5.26 10.36 -0.17
C ASP A 311 -5.63 9.86 1.23
N TYR A 312 -4.67 9.95 2.17
CA TYR A 312 -4.78 9.43 3.53
C TYR A 312 -3.97 10.28 4.53
N PRO A 313 -4.57 10.70 5.66
CA PRO A 313 -3.93 11.63 6.59
C PRO A 313 -2.90 11.02 7.53
N GLY A 314 -2.76 9.70 7.56
CA GLY A 314 -1.82 8.98 8.40
C GLY A 314 -0.88 8.12 7.57
N VAL A 315 -0.10 7.28 8.26
CA VAL A 315 0.85 6.35 7.64
C VAL A 315 1.04 5.12 8.52
N GLY A 316 1.54 4.03 7.98
CA GLY A 316 1.90 2.86 8.76
C GLY A 316 2.92 3.18 9.85
N PRO A 317 2.76 2.62 11.08
CA PRO A 317 3.63 2.96 12.22
C PRO A 317 5.08 2.54 12.01
N GLU A 318 5.35 1.50 11.25
CA GLU A 318 6.70 1.08 10.92
C GLU A 318 7.40 2.10 10.01
N HIS A 319 6.69 2.75 9.09
CA HIS A 319 7.24 3.88 8.32
C HIS A 319 7.60 5.06 9.20
N ALA A 320 6.75 5.38 10.18
CA ALA A 320 7.03 6.42 11.16
C ALA A 320 8.31 6.13 11.95
N TRP A 321 8.47 4.90 12.40
CA TRP A 321 9.66 4.44 13.09
C TRP A 321 10.91 4.45 12.21
N LEU A 322 10.83 3.95 10.96
CA LEU A 322 11.95 3.97 10.02
C LEU A 322 12.44 5.40 9.70
N LYS A 323 11.52 6.37 9.68
CA LYS A 323 11.87 7.79 9.59
C LYS A 323 12.65 8.26 10.81
N ASP A 324 12.13 7.99 12.01
CA ASP A 324 12.74 8.47 13.27
C ASP A 324 14.16 7.92 13.47
N ILE A 325 14.37 6.64 13.16
CA ILE A 325 15.71 6.03 13.21
C ILE A 325 16.57 6.35 11.97
N LYS A 326 16.06 7.13 11.04
CA LYS A 326 16.74 7.54 9.79
C LYS A 326 17.16 6.36 8.91
N ARG A 327 16.43 5.24 8.96
CA ARG A 327 16.68 4.11 8.08
C ARG A 327 16.05 4.31 6.70
N ALA A 328 14.93 4.99 6.64
CA ALA A 328 14.27 5.38 5.39
C ALA A 328 14.12 6.90 5.32
N GLU A 329 14.24 7.42 4.10
CA GLU A 329 14.00 8.80 3.74
C GLU A 329 12.58 8.94 3.22
N TYR A 330 11.92 10.08 3.51
CA TYR A 330 10.59 10.37 2.98
C TYR A 330 10.60 11.71 2.29
N VAL A 331 10.04 11.73 1.09
CA VAL A 331 9.94 12.89 0.20
C VAL A 331 8.52 12.98 -0.35
N ALA A 332 8.15 14.14 -0.86
CA ALA A 332 6.84 14.34 -1.44
C ALA A 332 6.92 14.82 -2.89
N ILE A 333 5.94 14.43 -3.70
CA ILE A 333 5.81 14.76 -5.13
C ILE A 333 4.43 15.37 -5.37
N THR A 334 4.37 16.45 -6.12
CA THR A 334 3.11 17.13 -6.48
C THR A 334 2.31 16.35 -7.52
N ASP A 335 1.03 16.67 -7.64
CA ASP A 335 0.13 16.09 -8.64
C ASP A 335 0.65 16.30 -10.06
N ASP A 336 1.14 17.51 -10.38
CA ASP A 336 1.70 17.82 -11.71
C ASP A 336 2.96 17.00 -12.02
N GLU A 337 3.84 16.81 -11.06
CA GLU A 337 5.05 16.00 -11.21
C GLU A 337 4.71 14.52 -11.41
N ALA A 338 3.74 14.01 -10.65
CA ALA A 338 3.25 12.64 -10.80
C ALA A 338 2.64 12.42 -12.19
N MET A 339 1.82 13.36 -12.67
CA MET A 339 1.23 13.33 -14.00
C MET A 339 2.28 13.40 -15.12
N ALA A 340 3.32 14.21 -14.96
CA ALA A 340 4.42 14.28 -15.92
C ALA A 340 5.16 12.93 -16.03
N ALA A 341 5.45 12.28 -14.90
CA ALA A 341 6.10 10.98 -14.86
C ALA A 341 5.19 9.86 -15.41
N PHE A 342 3.87 9.90 -15.12
CA PHE A 342 2.88 9.02 -15.73
C PHE A 342 2.98 9.04 -17.26
N HIS A 343 2.88 10.22 -17.87
CA HIS A 343 2.97 10.37 -19.32
C HIS A 343 4.35 10.00 -19.87
N SER A 344 5.42 10.30 -19.12
CA SER A 344 6.79 9.97 -19.51
C SER A 344 6.95 8.45 -19.65
N LEU A 345 6.54 7.66 -18.66
CA LEU A 345 6.65 6.20 -18.71
C LEU A 345 5.76 5.60 -19.80
N CYS A 346 4.52 6.08 -19.95
CA CYS A 346 3.60 5.63 -21.01
C CYS A 346 4.26 5.75 -22.40
N ARG A 347 4.88 6.89 -22.68
CA ARG A 347 5.43 7.20 -24.02
C ARG A 347 6.79 6.57 -24.29
N THR A 348 7.55 6.24 -23.24
CA THR A 348 8.90 5.69 -23.40
C THR A 348 8.92 4.16 -23.33
N GLU A 349 8.16 3.58 -22.40
CA GLU A 349 8.19 2.14 -22.13
C GLU A 349 6.90 1.41 -22.50
N GLY A 350 5.83 2.14 -22.88
CA GLY A 350 4.53 1.53 -23.16
C GLY A 350 3.85 0.94 -21.93
N ILE A 351 4.19 1.44 -20.74
CA ILE A 351 3.65 1.01 -19.46
C ILE A 351 2.77 2.13 -18.92
N ILE A 352 1.49 1.81 -18.61
CA ILE A 352 0.54 2.74 -17.99
C ILE A 352 0.56 2.49 -16.48
N PRO A 353 1.28 3.29 -15.70
CA PRO A 353 1.38 3.09 -14.24
C PRO A 353 0.12 3.59 -13.53
N ALA A 354 -0.17 3.06 -12.34
CA ALA A 354 -1.14 3.70 -11.46
C ALA A 354 -0.64 5.10 -11.02
N LEU A 355 -1.57 6.03 -10.75
CA LEU A 355 -1.22 7.37 -10.27
C LEU A 355 -0.45 7.33 -8.95
N GLU A 356 -0.72 6.34 -8.09
CA GLU A 356 0.07 6.08 -6.90
C GLU A 356 1.54 5.87 -7.24
N SER A 357 1.83 4.93 -8.14
CA SER A 357 3.19 4.61 -8.57
C SER A 357 3.88 5.78 -9.28
N SER A 358 3.11 6.64 -9.93
CA SER A 358 3.64 7.81 -10.67
C SER A 358 4.36 8.80 -9.76
N HIS A 359 4.00 8.88 -8.47
CA HIS A 359 4.74 9.68 -7.48
C HIS A 359 6.15 9.11 -7.27
N ALA A 360 6.28 7.79 -7.09
CA ALA A 360 7.58 7.14 -6.96
C ALA A 360 8.42 7.29 -8.25
N LEU A 361 7.79 7.17 -9.42
CA LEU A 361 8.45 7.36 -10.72
C LEU A 361 8.96 8.80 -10.88
N ALA A 362 8.19 9.81 -10.50
CA ALA A 362 8.61 11.22 -10.58
C ALA A 362 9.84 11.49 -9.72
N HIS A 363 9.87 10.95 -8.49
CA HIS A 363 11.07 11.08 -7.65
C HIS A 363 12.27 10.32 -8.22
N ALA A 364 12.06 9.11 -8.74
CA ALA A 364 13.11 8.33 -9.38
C ALA A 364 13.73 9.08 -10.58
N GLU A 365 12.94 9.75 -11.39
CA GLU A 365 13.41 10.58 -12.50
C GLU A 365 14.28 11.76 -12.00
N LYS A 366 13.83 12.46 -10.96
CA LYS A 366 14.61 13.56 -10.34
C LYS A 366 15.94 13.05 -9.79
N MET A 367 15.90 11.95 -9.06
CA MET A 367 17.08 11.36 -8.43
C MET A 367 18.08 10.82 -9.47
N ALA A 368 17.60 10.10 -10.49
CA ALA A 368 18.45 9.52 -11.52
C ALA A 368 19.34 10.57 -12.21
N ARG A 369 18.78 11.75 -12.49
CA ARG A 369 19.52 12.87 -13.14
C ARG A 369 20.73 13.34 -12.33
N THR A 370 20.76 13.13 -11.03
CA THR A 370 21.86 13.55 -10.13
C THR A 370 22.86 12.42 -9.84
N MET A 371 22.58 11.21 -10.33
CA MET A 371 23.37 10.01 -10.08
C MET A 371 24.19 9.61 -11.31
N SER A 372 25.24 8.82 -11.11
CA SER A 372 26.06 8.29 -12.21
C SER A 372 25.37 7.14 -12.95
N LYS A 373 25.80 6.87 -14.19
CA LYS A 373 25.19 5.87 -15.09
C LYS A 373 25.33 4.42 -14.62
N ASP A 374 26.27 4.15 -13.73
CA ASP A 374 26.52 2.84 -13.14
C ASP A 374 25.70 2.59 -11.88
N GLN A 375 25.04 3.63 -11.35
CA GLN A 375 24.13 3.50 -10.22
C GLN A 375 22.74 3.02 -10.67
N ILE A 376 22.03 2.36 -9.74
CA ILE A 376 20.79 1.65 -10.02
C ILE A 376 19.70 2.09 -9.03
N LEU A 377 18.56 2.47 -9.57
CA LEU A 377 17.33 2.70 -8.84
C LEU A 377 16.35 1.56 -9.11
N LEU A 378 15.81 0.96 -8.05
CA LEU A 378 14.72 0.00 -8.13
C LEU A 378 13.43 0.67 -7.64
N VAL A 379 12.45 0.82 -8.52
CA VAL A 379 11.15 1.42 -8.20
C VAL A 379 10.10 0.33 -8.13
N ASN A 380 9.31 0.32 -7.06
CA ASN A 380 8.14 -0.56 -6.96
C ASN A 380 6.99 0.00 -7.79
N LEU A 381 6.73 -0.56 -8.96
CA LEU A 381 5.57 -0.25 -9.79
C LEU A 381 4.34 -0.97 -9.22
N SER A 382 3.74 -0.37 -8.22
CA SER A 382 2.81 -1.02 -7.29
C SER A 382 1.45 -1.40 -7.88
N GLY A 383 1.08 -0.80 -9.03
CA GLY A 383 -0.18 -1.08 -9.72
C GLY A 383 -0.24 -0.46 -11.11
N ARG A 384 -1.20 -0.95 -11.93
CA ARG A 384 -1.45 -0.45 -13.28
C ARG A 384 -2.49 0.66 -13.29
N GLY A 385 -2.40 1.53 -14.31
CA GLY A 385 -3.17 2.76 -14.44
C GLY A 385 -4.51 2.64 -15.17
N ASP A 386 -4.93 1.45 -15.56
CA ASP A 386 -6.25 1.27 -16.25
C ASP A 386 -7.41 1.83 -15.44
N LYS A 387 -7.33 1.77 -14.11
CA LYS A 387 -8.32 2.35 -13.21
C LYS A 387 -8.37 3.87 -13.22
N ASP A 388 -7.29 4.52 -13.64
CA ASP A 388 -7.09 5.97 -13.55
C ASP A 388 -7.36 6.70 -14.86
N ILE A 389 -7.69 5.97 -15.93
CA ILE A 389 -7.86 6.53 -17.28
C ILE A 389 -8.89 7.66 -17.29
N ASN A 390 -10.03 7.51 -16.61
CA ASN A 390 -11.05 8.55 -16.53
C ASN A 390 -10.52 9.82 -15.83
N THR A 391 -9.75 9.67 -14.75
CA THR A 391 -9.14 10.80 -14.04
C THR A 391 -8.10 11.51 -14.92
N VAL A 392 -7.25 10.73 -15.59
CA VAL A 392 -6.21 11.26 -16.50
C VAL A 392 -6.85 11.97 -17.70
N ALA A 393 -7.88 11.39 -18.30
CA ALA A 393 -8.61 12.02 -19.42
C ALA A 393 -9.26 13.35 -19.00
N LYS A 394 -9.90 13.38 -17.82
CA LYS A 394 -10.50 14.62 -17.28
C LYS A 394 -9.45 15.72 -17.07
N LEU A 395 -8.28 15.39 -16.50
CA LEU A 395 -7.18 16.34 -16.30
C LEU A 395 -6.58 16.82 -17.64
N ALA A 396 -6.61 15.99 -18.67
CA ALA A 396 -6.16 16.34 -20.01
C ALA A 396 -7.26 17.03 -20.86
N ASN A 397 -8.45 17.29 -20.30
CA ASN A 397 -9.63 17.81 -21.00
C ASN A 397 -10.06 16.95 -22.21
N ILE A 398 -9.90 15.62 -22.11
CA ILE A 398 -10.32 14.65 -23.11
C ILE A 398 -11.64 14.02 -22.67
N THR A 399 -12.63 14.04 -23.55
CA THR A 399 -13.88 13.28 -23.36
C THR A 399 -13.69 11.84 -23.88
N LEU A 400 -13.98 10.86 -23.04
CA LEU A 400 -13.91 9.43 -23.38
C LEU A 400 -15.25 8.94 -23.93
#